data_5d321ab9ac25062054e5b16a70731fdc
#
_entry.id   5d321ab9ac25062054e5b16a70731fdc
#
_cell.length_a   1.000
_cell.length_b   1.000
_cell.length_c   1.000
_cell.angle_alpha   90.00
_cell.angle_beta   90.00
_cell.angle_gamma   90.00
#
_symmetry.space_group_name_H-M   'P 1'
#
loop_
_entity.id
_entity.type
_entity.pdbx_description
1 polymer ?
#
loop_
_entity_poly.entity_id
_entity_poly.type
_entity_poly.pdbx_seq_one_letter_code
_entity_poly.pdbx_strand_id
1 'polypeptide(L)'
;MRNIFLVLIIILISKSYSQDKLTDSINSNWEKTGKFTFLGNQSSYSYWTAGGQSSVSGTIKIDYDLNYEKSGWNWDTKIIAAYGLNSSAGSKFLKKTDDKLEINSLIGKKFSSSNIGDLSYSSFINFKTQWTKGYRFKKDSDGEEERTERTRFLSPGYLQIGVGLYWEKNKDFWINFAPMTGRLILVNKFFTAGLNDNQEYFGVKKGATSRFELG
;
A
#
# COMPACT_ATOMS: atom_id res chain seq x y z
N MET A 1 -5.39 -18.81 -28.12
CA MET A 1 -4.08 -18.63 -27.45
C MET A 1 -3.03 -17.96 -28.36
N ARG A 2 -2.91 -18.33 -29.64
CA ARG A 2 -1.92 -17.73 -30.60
C ARG A 2 -2.10 -16.22 -30.81
N ASN A 3 -3.33 -15.70 -30.77
CA ASN A 3 -3.60 -14.26 -31.00
C ASN A 3 -3.32 -13.37 -29.77
N ILE A 4 -3.35 -13.92 -28.56
CA ILE A 4 -3.00 -13.19 -27.32
C ILE A 4 -1.49 -12.96 -27.24
N PHE A 5 -0.70 -13.94 -27.69
CA PHE A 5 0.76 -13.83 -27.74
C PHE A 5 1.24 -12.75 -28.72
N LEU A 6 0.55 -12.59 -29.85
CA LEU A 6 0.83 -11.55 -30.85
C LEU A 6 0.52 -10.14 -30.32
N VAL A 7 -0.57 -9.96 -29.57
CA VAL A 7 -0.92 -8.68 -28.96
C VAL A 7 0.09 -8.28 -27.87
N LEU A 8 0.59 -9.23 -27.09
CA LEU A 8 1.63 -8.98 -26.09
C LEU A 8 2.97 -8.58 -26.71
N ILE A 9 3.34 -9.15 -27.85
CA ILE A 9 4.56 -8.80 -28.60
C ILE A 9 4.42 -7.40 -29.20
N ILE A 10 3.27 -6.99 -29.68
CA ILE A 10 3.03 -5.65 -30.25
C ILE A 10 3.15 -4.57 -29.17
N ILE A 11 2.71 -4.84 -27.93
CA ILE A 11 2.87 -3.91 -26.79
C ILE A 11 4.35 -3.76 -26.40
N LEU A 12 5.16 -4.79 -26.56
CA LEU A 12 6.62 -4.75 -26.29
C LEU A 12 7.43 -3.99 -27.35
N ILE A 13 6.87 -3.77 -28.55
CA ILE A 13 7.53 -3.03 -29.64
C ILE A 13 7.18 -1.54 -29.61
N SER A 14 6.20 -1.10 -28.81
CA SER A 14 5.96 0.32 -28.57
C SER A 14 7.24 0.92 -27.97
N LYS A 15 7.85 1.83 -28.72
CA LYS A 15 9.08 2.53 -28.33
C LYS A 15 8.90 3.07 -26.93
N SER A 16 9.67 2.55 -25.97
CA SER A 16 9.86 3.17 -24.68
C SER A 16 10.54 4.52 -24.95
N TYR A 17 9.78 5.59 -25.03
CA TYR A 17 10.35 6.92 -24.91
C TYR A 17 10.93 6.96 -23.51
N SER A 18 12.25 6.82 -23.40
CA SER A 18 12.99 7.22 -22.22
C SER A 18 12.54 8.65 -21.94
N GLN A 19 12.01 8.86 -20.76
CA GLN A 19 11.67 10.21 -20.32
C GLN A 19 12.96 11.02 -20.36
N ASP A 20 13.10 11.88 -21.39
CA ASP A 20 14.00 12.99 -21.29
C ASP A 20 13.70 13.66 -19.93
N LYS A 21 14.72 13.79 -19.09
CA LYS A 21 14.64 14.66 -17.93
C LYS A 21 14.14 15.99 -18.47
N LEU A 22 12.86 16.26 -18.28
CA LEU A 22 12.33 17.61 -18.42
C LEU A 22 13.16 18.47 -17.50
N THR A 23 14.09 19.22 -18.11
CA THR A 23 14.98 20.17 -17.44
C THR A 23 14.17 21.42 -17.05
N ASP A 24 13.04 21.21 -16.38
CA ASP A 24 12.26 22.24 -15.71
C ASP A 24 12.58 22.32 -14.22
N SER A 25 13.86 22.08 -13.87
CA SER A 25 14.35 22.28 -12.50
C SER A 25 14.87 23.69 -12.27
N ILE A 26 14.33 24.71 -12.94
CA ILE A 26 14.62 26.07 -12.58
C ILE A 26 13.78 26.43 -11.37
N ASN A 27 14.35 26.29 -10.16
CA ASN A 27 13.84 26.75 -8.87
C ASN A 27 12.60 26.04 -8.28
N SER A 28 12.35 24.77 -8.58
CA SER A 28 11.37 24.04 -7.80
C SER A 28 12.00 23.53 -6.50
N ASN A 29 11.42 23.94 -5.35
CA ASN A 29 11.79 23.38 -4.04
C ASN A 29 11.22 21.94 -3.86
N TRP A 30 10.58 21.40 -4.88
CA TRP A 30 9.98 20.06 -4.93
C TRP A 30 10.80 19.14 -5.80
N GLU A 31 11.17 17.99 -5.23
CA GLU A 31 11.65 16.82 -5.95
C GLU A 31 10.51 15.80 -6.06
N LYS A 32 10.28 15.27 -7.25
CA LYS A 32 9.22 14.32 -7.55
C LYS A 32 9.80 13.10 -8.23
N THR A 33 9.61 11.93 -7.65
CA THR A 33 10.07 10.66 -8.23
C THR A 33 8.94 9.66 -8.27
N GLY A 34 8.72 9.05 -9.43
CA GLY A 34 7.69 8.03 -9.62
C GLY A 34 8.27 6.75 -10.18
N LYS A 35 7.83 5.62 -9.64
CA LYS A 35 8.15 4.29 -10.14
C LYS A 35 6.87 3.50 -10.40
N PHE A 36 6.69 3.07 -11.62
CA PHE A 36 5.67 2.11 -12.01
C PHE A 36 6.30 0.73 -12.15
N THR A 37 5.64 -0.28 -11.58
CA THR A 37 6.09 -1.67 -11.67
C THR A 37 4.93 -2.55 -12.13
N PHE A 38 5.17 -3.34 -13.14
CA PHE A 38 4.29 -4.43 -13.57
C PHE A 38 5.02 -5.76 -13.40
N LEU A 39 4.38 -6.69 -12.69
CA LEU A 39 4.87 -8.05 -12.49
C LEU A 39 3.85 -9.02 -13.06
N GLY A 40 4.27 -9.85 -14.00
CA GLY A 40 3.49 -10.96 -14.53
C GLY A 40 4.18 -12.28 -14.18
N ASN A 41 3.42 -13.26 -13.75
CA ASN A 41 3.93 -14.61 -13.48
C ASN A 41 2.95 -15.64 -14.03
N GLN A 42 3.50 -16.68 -14.64
CA GLN A 42 2.75 -17.83 -15.13
C GLN A 42 3.46 -19.11 -14.71
N SER A 43 2.72 -20.05 -14.11
CA SER A 43 3.17 -21.40 -13.84
C SER A 43 2.27 -22.38 -14.57
N SER A 44 2.85 -23.43 -15.15
CA SER A 44 2.11 -24.49 -15.84
C SER A 44 2.65 -25.83 -15.39
N TYR A 45 1.76 -26.68 -14.90
CA TYR A 45 2.09 -28.02 -14.46
C TYR A 45 1.25 -29.02 -15.25
N SER A 46 1.90 -30.04 -15.82
CA SER A 46 1.25 -31.14 -16.52
C SER A 46 1.85 -32.43 -16.01
N TYR A 47 1.00 -33.36 -15.57
CA TYR A 47 1.40 -34.71 -15.06
C TYR A 47 2.43 -34.63 -13.90
N TRP A 48 2.37 -33.59 -13.07
CA TRP A 48 3.28 -33.42 -11.94
C TRP A 48 2.77 -34.15 -10.70
N THR A 49 3.39 -35.29 -10.35
CA THR A 49 2.98 -36.15 -9.25
C THR A 49 3.12 -35.54 -7.85
N ALA A 50 3.98 -34.53 -7.69
CA ALA A 50 4.19 -33.84 -6.42
C ALA A 50 3.14 -32.74 -6.11
N GLY A 51 2.12 -32.57 -6.99
CA GLY A 51 1.02 -31.63 -6.77
C GLY A 51 1.40 -30.17 -7.07
N GLY A 52 1.19 -29.69 -8.28
CA GLY A 52 1.30 -28.29 -8.68
C GLY A 52 0.00 -27.82 -9.32
N GLN A 53 -0.39 -26.58 -9.09
CA GLN A 53 -1.52 -25.95 -9.78
C GLN A 53 -1.02 -24.90 -10.76
N SER A 54 -1.44 -25.05 -12.02
CA SER A 54 -1.18 -24.01 -13.03
C SER A 54 -1.83 -22.71 -12.62
N SER A 55 -1.12 -21.61 -12.74
CA SER A 55 -1.63 -20.28 -12.35
C SER A 55 -1.08 -19.18 -13.23
N VAL A 56 -1.84 -18.10 -13.31
CA VAL A 56 -1.42 -16.84 -13.95
C VAL A 56 -1.69 -15.72 -12.96
N SER A 57 -0.71 -14.86 -12.72
CA SER A 57 -0.86 -13.70 -11.86
C SER A 57 -0.30 -12.45 -12.50
N GLY A 58 -0.89 -11.31 -12.13
CA GLY A 58 -0.42 -9.99 -12.51
C GLY A 58 -0.54 -9.04 -11.35
N THR A 59 0.46 -8.20 -11.13
CA THR A 59 0.48 -7.15 -10.11
C THR A 59 0.98 -5.85 -10.72
N ILE A 60 0.27 -4.77 -10.44
CA ILE A 60 0.66 -3.40 -10.75
C ILE A 60 0.99 -2.70 -9.43
N LYS A 61 2.10 -1.97 -9.41
CA LYS A 61 2.51 -1.16 -8.26
C LYS A 61 2.97 0.22 -8.73
N ILE A 62 2.57 1.24 -7.99
CA ILE A 62 3.00 2.62 -8.14
C ILE A 62 3.64 3.04 -6.82
N ASP A 63 4.88 3.49 -6.87
CA ASP A 63 5.57 4.19 -5.78
C ASP A 63 5.79 5.63 -6.25
N TYR A 64 5.35 6.61 -5.48
CA TYR A 64 5.49 8.01 -5.81
C TYR A 64 5.99 8.80 -4.60
N ASP A 65 7.14 9.45 -4.78
CA ASP A 65 7.80 10.26 -3.76
C ASP A 65 7.71 11.75 -4.12
N LEU A 66 7.30 12.56 -3.16
CA LEU A 66 7.16 14.01 -3.22
C LEU A 66 7.97 14.60 -2.07
N ASN A 67 9.09 15.24 -2.37
CA ASN A 67 9.96 15.81 -1.37
C ASN A 67 10.07 17.32 -1.58
N TYR A 68 9.90 18.08 -0.52
CA TYR A 68 10.01 19.54 -0.51
C TYR A 68 11.07 19.97 0.49
N GLU A 69 11.98 20.82 0.05
CA GLU A 69 12.98 21.41 0.93
C GLU A 69 13.12 22.91 0.64
N LYS A 70 12.88 23.74 1.67
CA LYS A 70 13.11 25.19 1.61
C LYS A 70 13.19 25.82 2.99
N SER A 71 14.19 26.65 3.20
CA SER A 71 14.30 27.50 4.40
C SER A 71 14.16 26.72 5.72
N GLY A 72 14.73 25.49 5.78
CA GLY A 72 14.67 24.61 6.94
C GLY A 72 13.33 23.88 7.13
N TRP A 73 12.42 23.93 6.17
CA TRP A 73 11.29 23.06 6.07
C TRP A 73 11.63 21.85 5.19
N ASN A 74 11.36 20.67 5.69
CA ASN A 74 11.39 19.41 4.95
C ASN A 74 9.99 18.81 4.97
N TRP A 75 9.50 18.39 3.82
CA TRP A 75 8.22 17.70 3.73
C TRP A 75 8.35 16.53 2.75
N ASP A 76 8.35 15.32 3.29
CA ASP A 76 8.52 14.09 2.55
C ASP A 76 7.19 13.35 2.52
N THR A 77 6.72 13.01 1.32
CA THR A 77 5.48 12.25 1.15
C THR A 77 5.72 11.09 0.21
N LYS A 78 5.39 9.89 0.67
CA LYS A 78 5.44 8.67 -0.11
C LYS A 78 4.05 8.10 -0.28
N ILE A 79 3.65 7.87 -1.53
CA ILE A 79 2.39 7.23 -1.91
C ILE A 79 2.71 5.88 -2.53
N ILE A 80 2.11 4.83 -2.00
CA ILE A 80 2.24 3.46 -2.51
C ILE A 80 0.85 2.96 -2.85
N ALA A 81 0.66 2.58 -4.12
CA ALA A 81 -0.55 1.95 -4.59
C ALA A 81 -0.20 0.63 -5.26
N ALA A 82 -0.85 -0.46 -4.87
CA ALA A 82 -0.63 -1.76 -5.47
C ALA A 82 -1.94 -2.51 -5.66
N TYR A 83 -2.03 -3.29 -6.73
CA TYR A 83 -3.15 -4.17 -7.00
C TYR A 83 -2.69 -5.39 -7.78
N GLY A 84 -3.00 -6.56 -7.28
CA GLY A 84 -2.60 -7.81 -7.90
C GLY A 84 -3.70 -8.86 -7.85
N LEU A 85 -3.77 -9.67 -8.89
CA LEU A 85 -4.71 -10.77 -9.04
C LEU A 85 -3.99 -12.05 -9.46
N ASN A 86 -4.51 -13.16 -9.00
CA ASN A 86 -4.09 -14.52 -9.40
C ASN A 86 -5.31 -15.33 -9.81
N SER A 87 -5.16 -16.05 -10.93
CA SER A 87 -6.05 -17.12 -11.38
C SER A 87 -5.32 -18.46 -11.30
N SER A 88 -5.86 -19.41 -10.56
CA SER A 88 -5.28 -20.75 -10.42
C SER A 88 -6.22 -21.79 -11.03
N ALA A 89 -5.67 -22.83 -11.65
CA ALA A 89 -6.45 -23.95 -12.16
C ALA A 89 -7.24 -24.60 -11.03
N GLY A 90 -8.53 -24.88 -11.27
CA GLY A 90 -9.43 -25.45 -10.25
C GLY A 90 -9.97 -24.43 -9.23
N SER A 91 -9.62 -23.17 -9.32
CA SER A 91 -10.26 -22.11 -8.53
C SER A 91 -11.37 -21.44 -9.33
N LYS A 92 -12.56 -21.32 -8.71
CA LYS A 92 -13.73 -20.63 -9.27
C LYS A 92 -13.55 -19.12 -9.30
N PHE A 93 -12.68 -18.57 -8.46
CA PHE A 93 -12.53 -17.14 -8.25
C PHE A 93 -11.12 -16.64 -8.54
N LEU A 94 -11.03 -15.42 -9.07
CA LEU A 94 -9.80 -14.65 -9.03
C LEU A 94 -9.47 -14.27 -7.59
N LYS A 95 -8.23 -14.53 -7.16
CA LYS A 95 -7.75 -14.24 -5.81
C LYS A 95 -6.85 -13.03 -5.84
N LYS A 96 -7.07 -12.10 -4.94
CA LYS A 96 -6.16 -10.96 -4.74
C LYS A 96 -4.83 -11.43 -4.19
N THR A 97 -3.74 -10.98 -4.79
CA THR A 97 -2.37 -11.17 -4.31
C THR A 97 -1.81 -9.92 -3.66
N ASP A 98 -2.29 -8.76 -4.10
CA ASP A 98 -1.97 -7.46 -3.50
C ASP A 98 -3.17 -6.51 -3.63
N ASP A 99 -3.37 -5.65 -2.64
CA ASP A 99 -4.39 -4.60 -2.67
C ASP A 99 -4.06 -3.58 -1.58
N LYS A 100 -3.36 -2.54 -1.94
CA LYS A 100 -2.83 -1.56 -0.99
C LYS A 100 -2.91 -0.14 -1.51
N LEU A 101 -3.37 0.76 -0.65
CA LEU A 101 -3.17 2.20 -0.75
C LEU A 101 -2.55 2.67 0.55
N GLU A 102 -1.36 3.26 0.46
CA GLU A 102 -0.62 3.76 1.61
C GLU A 102 -0.07 5.15 1.30
N ILE A 103 -0.25 6.07 2.22
CA ILE A 103 0.26 7.44 2.14
C ILE A 103 1.01 7.70 3.44
N ASN A 104 2.31 7.95 3.32
CA ASN A 104 3.18 8.32 4.42
C ASN A 104 3.65 9.74 4.17
N SER A 105 3.41 10.65 5.10
CA SER A 105 3.83 12.04 4.99
C SER A 105 4.47 12.48 6.29
N LEU A 106 5.66 13.06 6.20
CA LEU A 106 6.43 13.62 7.31
C LEU A 106 6.78 15.06 6.96
N ILE A 107 6.39 15.99 7.81
CA ILE A 107 6.79 17.39 7.73
C ILE A 107 7.70 17.74 8.90
N GLY A 108 8.80 18.41 8.65
CA GLY A 108 9.77 18.86 9.63
C GLY A 108 10.12 20.32 9.49
N LYS A 109 10.39 20.96 10.62
CA LYS A 109 10.99 22.32 10.66
C LYS A 109 12.26 22.27 11.46
N LYS A 110 13.39 22.48 10.78
CA LYS A 110 14.71 22.53 11.39
C LYS A 110 14.81 23.72 12.35
N PHE A 111 15.27 23.48 13.55
CA PHE A 111 15.53 24.50 14.57
C PHE A 111 16.96 24.46 15.10
N SER A 112 17.70 23.38 14.91
CA SER A 112 19.10 23.28 15.31
C SER A 112 19.89 22.50 14.29
N SER A 113 21.13 22.92 14.05
CA SER A 113 22.08 22.23 13.18
C SER A 113 23.44 22.17 13.88
N SER A 114 24.04 21.00 13.87
CA SER A 114 25.34 20.76 14.52
C SER A 114 26.16 19.72 13.76
N ASN A 115 27.42 19.53 14.17
CA ASN A 115 28.31 18.51 13.58
C ASN A 115 27.81 17.06 13.81
N ILE A 116 26.91 16.85 14.76
CA ILE A 116 26.31 15.54 15.05
C ILE A 116 25.00 15.30 14.32
N GLY A 117 24.46 16.30 13.63
CA GLY A 117 23.22 16.21 12.86
C GLY A 117 22.29 17.39 13.07
N ASP A 118 21.18 17.37 12.33
CA ASP A 118 20.14 18.37 12.31
C ASP A 118 18.96 17.94 13.18
N LEU A 119 18.41 18.85 13.98
CA LEU A 119 17.21 18.64 14.79
C LEU A 119 16.04 19.45 14.23
N SER A 120 14.89 18.82 14.10
CA SER A 120 13.66 19.41 13.59
C SER A 120 12.48 19.08 14.50
N TYR A 121 11.54 20.00 14.66
CA TYR A 121 10.17 19.62 15.03
C TYR A 121 9.56 18.83 13.91
N SER A 122 8.79 17.80 14.22
CA SER A 122 8.19 16.95 13.20
C SER A 122 6.73 16.66 13.47
N SER A 123 5.99 16.43 12.40
CA SER A 123 4.65 15.85 12.43
C SER A 123 4.52 14.87 11.29
N PHE A 124 3.86 13.74 11.53
CA PHE A 124 3.63 12.75 10.49
C PHE A 124 2.17 12.35 10.38
N ILE A 125 1.80 11.92 9.17
CA ILE A 125 0.53 11.27 8.85
C ILE A 125 0.86 9.98 8.13
N ASN A 126 0.31 8.87 8.60
CA ASN A 126 0.31 7.59 7.92
C ASN A 126 -1.13 7.17 7.68
N PHE A 127 -1.49 6.93 6.43
CA PHE A 127 -2.79 6.41 6.04
C PHE A 127 -2.62 5.13 5.27
N LYS A 128 -3.39 4.09 5.63
CA LYS A 128 -3.34 2.78 4.96
C LYS A 128 -4.72 2.18 4.82
N THR A 129 -5.04 1.72 3.63
CA THR A 129 -6.26 0.98 3.34
C THR A 129 -6.05 0.09 2.10
N GLN A 130 -7.11 -0.49 1.60
CA GLN A 130 -7.18 -1.27 0.38
C GLN A 130 -8.24 -0.69 -0.58
N TRP A 131 -8.13 -1.03 -1.87
CA TRP A 131 -9.01 -0.49 -2.92
C TRP A 131 -10.34 -1.23 -3.01
N THR A 132 -10.29 -2.57 -2.94
CA THR A 132 -11.40 -3.44 -3.33
C THR A 132 -11.78 -4.41 -2.21
N LYS A 133 -12.87 -5.14 -2.43
CA LYS A 133 -13.31 -6.20 -1.52
C LYS A 133 -12.29 -7.32 -1.45
N GLY A 134 -11.99 -7.76 -0.24
CA GLY A 134 -11.18 -8.94 0.04
C GLY A 134 -12.05 -10.07 0.57
N TYR A 135 -11.70 -11.30 0.20
CA TYR A 135 -12.48 -12.47 0.51
C TYR A 135 -11.65 -13.53 1.21
N ARG A 136 -12.28 -14.28 2.11
CA ARG A 136 -11.81 -15.58 2.57
C ARG A 136 -12.48 -16.64 1.72
N PHE A 137 -11.70 -17.59 1.25
CA PHE A 137 -12.16 -18.72 0.46
C PHE A 137 -12.19 -19.97 1.32
N LYS A 138 -13.24 -20.77 1.18
CA LYS A 138 -13.40 -22.08 1.81
C LYS A 138 -14.01 -23.03 0.78
N LYS A 139 -13.79 -24.34 0.95
CA LYS A 139 -14.58 -25.36 0.27
C LYS A 139 -15.73 -25.75 1.17
N ASP A 140 -16.92 -25.90 0.58
CA ASP A 140 -18.08 -26.45 1.25
C ASP A 140 -18.02 -28.01 1.36
N SER A 141 -19.08 -28.62 1.88
CA SER A 141 -19.18 -30.10 2.01
C SER A 141 -19.14 -30.81 0.66
N ASP A 142 -19.57 -30.20 -0.42
CA ASP A 142 -19.60 -30.74 -1.76
C ASP A 142 -18.31 -30.49 -2.54
N GLY A 143 -17.32 -29.80 -1.90
CA GLY A 143 -16.03 -29.46 -2.47
C GLY A 143 -16.02 -28.19 -3.33
N GLU A 144 -17.16 -27.49 -3.42
CA GLU A 144 -17.29 -26.23 -4.15
C GLU A 144 -16.63 -25.08 -3.39
N GLU A 145 -15.96 -24.18 -4.14
CA GLU A 145 -15.30 -23.03 -3.56
C GLU A 145 -16.30 -21.91 -3.27
N GLU A 146 -16.44 -21.56 -2.00
CA GLU A 146 -17.22 -20.42 -1.51
C GLU A 146 -16.32 -19.27 -1.07
N ARG A 147 -16.86 -18.06 -1.11
CA ARG A 147 -16.15 -16.86 -0.63
C ARG A 147 -17.00 -16.05 0.34
N THR A 148 -16.37 -15.60 1.42
CA THR A 148 -16.96 -14.68 2.40
C THR A 148 -16.18 -13.36 2.38
N GLU A 149 -16.88 -12.23 2.22
CA GLU A 149 -16.25 -10.92 2.26
C GLU A 149 -15.64 -10.65 3.64
N ARG A 150 -14.39 -10.17 3.65
CA ARG A 150 -13.64 -9.87 4.87
C ARG A 150 -13.18 -8.44 4.94
N THR A 151 -12.95 -7.83 3.82
CA THR A 151 -12.42 -6.47 3.77
C THR A 151 -13.00 -5.72 2.58
N ARG A 152 -13.01 -4.39 2.65
CA ARG A 152 -13.37 -3.48 1.56
C ARG A 152 -12.65 -2.14 1.75
N PHE A 153 -12.82 -1.22 0.84
CA PHE A 153 -12.28 0.13 0.98
C PHE A 153 -12.63 0.73 2.35
N LEU A 154 -11.65 1.28 3.06
CA LEU A 154 -11.75 1.75 4.45
C LEU A 154 -12.22 0.70 5.48
N SER A 155 -12.06 -0.58 5.19
CA SER A 155 -12.45 -1.65 6.11
C SER A 155 -11.47 -2.84 6.05
N PRO A 156 -10.32 -2.72 6.74
CA PRO A 156 -9.90 -1.62 7.61
C PRO A 156 -9.32 -0.43 6.86
N GLY A 157 -9.54 0.76 7.39
CA GLY A 157 -8.78 1.96 7.15
C GLY A 157 -8.00 2.32 8.39
N TYR A 158 -6.72 2.65 8.27
CA TYR A 158 -5.86 3.08 9.38
C TYR A 158 -5.36 4.49 9.08
N LEU A 159 -5.59 5.40 10.00
CA LEU A 159 -4.99 6.73 10.00
C LEU A 159 -4.19 6.89 11.29
N GLN A 160 -2.92 7.19 11.17
CA GLN A 160 -2.06 7.49 12.30
C GLN A 160 -1.45 8.88 12.10
N ILE A 161 -1.47 9.66 13.15
CA ILE A 161 -0.87 11.00 13.19
C ILE A 161 0.00 11.12 14.42
N GLY A 162 1.06 11.92 14.34
CA GLY A 162 1.90 12.15 15.50
C GLY A 162 2.72 13.42 15.35
N VAL A 163 3.13 13.96 16.50
CA VAL A 163 4.02 15.12 16.59
C VAL A 163 5.21 14.77 17.47
N GLY A 164 6.39 15.28 17.12
CA GLY A 164 7.60 14.93 17.82
C GLY A 164 8.84 15.66 17.32
N LEU A 165 9.96 14.99 17.42
CA LEU A 165 11.27 15.46 17.03
C LEU A 165 11.88 14.54 15.98
N TYR A 166 12.45 15.13 14.96
CA TYR A 166 13.19 14.44 13.92
C TYR A 166 14.66 14.84 14.01
N TRP A 167 15.52 13.86 14.16
CA TRP A 167 16.97 14.04 14.13
C TRP A 167 17.52 13.33 12.90
N GLU A 168 18.32 14.04 12.12
CA GLU A 168 18.97 13.53 10.92
C GLU A 168 20.47 13.78 11.03
N LYS A 169 21.25 12.70 11.04
CA LYS A 169 22.70 12.75 10.97
C LYS A 169 23.18 12.96 9.54
N ASN A 170 22.57 12.23 8.63
CA ASN A 170 22.80 12.29 7.18
C ASN A 170 21.63 11.59 6.47
N LYS A 171 21.65 11.56 5.13
CA LYS A 171 20.58 10.95 4.32
C LYS A 171 20.32 9.45 4.62
N ASP A 172 21.30 8.74 5.19
CA ASP A 172 21.20 7.29 5.44
C ASP A 172 20.82 6.98 6.89
N PHE A 173 20.93 7.95 7.81
CA PHE A 173 20.65 7.73 9.22
C PHE A 173 19.87 8.88 9.86
N TRP A 174 18.66 8.59 10.25
CA TRP A 174 17.73 9.51 10.90
C TRP A 174 16.85 8.80 11.92
N ILE A 175 16.31 9.54 12.87
CA ILE A 175 15.40 9.06 13.91
C ILE A 175 14.24 10.05 14.01
N ASN A 176 13.00 9.54 13.97
CA ASN A 176 11.81 10.30 14.31
C ASN A 176 11.23 9.78 15.63
N PHE A 177 11.19 10.63 16.63
CA PHE A 177 10.62 10.33 17.94
C PHE A 177 9.35 11.14 18.14
N ALA A 178 8.19 10.49 18.08
CA ALA A 178 6.89 11.12 18.20
C ALA A 178 6.13 10.58 19.43
N PRO A 179 6.34 11.16 20.62
CA PRO A 179 5.75 10.68 21.86
C PRO A 179 4.22 10.92 21.96
N MET A 180 3.70 11.79 21.11
CA MET A 180 2.26 12.03 21.03
C MET A 180 1.75 11.51 19.71
N THR A 181 1.14 10.32 19.73
CA THR A 181 0.53 9.70 18.56
C THR A 181 -0.93 9.40 18.77
N GLY A 182 -1.72 9.55 17.70
CA GLY A 182 -3.11 9.13 17.65
C GLY A 182 -3.32 8.17 16.49
N ARG A 183 -4.11 7.13 16.70
CA ARG A 183 -4.49 6.16 15.69
C ARG A 183 -6.00 6.05 15.59
N LEU A 184 -6.52 6.22 14.39
CA LEU A 184 -7.92 5.99 14.05
C LEU A 184 -8.02 4.75 13.18
N ILE A 185 -8.85 3.80 13.59
CA ILE A 185 -9.19 2.60 12.83
C ILE A 185 -10.62 2.77 12.32
N LEU A 186 -10.81 2.58 11.03
CA LEU A 186 -12.10 2.67 10.35
C LEU A 186 -12.55 1.28 9.88
N VAL A 187 -13.81 0.95 10.10
CA VAL A 187 -14.44 -0.30 9.65
C VAL A 187 -15.88 -0.04 9.25
N ASN A 188 -16.31 -0.59 8.14
CA ASN A 188 -17.70 -0.48 7.70
C ASN A 188 -18.63 -1.23 8.66
N LYS A 189 -19.77 -0.63 9.00
CA LYS A 189 -20.79 -1.19 9.90
C LYS A 189 -21.26 -2.59 9.48
N PHE A 190 -21.20 -2.91 8.20
CA PHE A 190 -21.49 -4.25 7.68
C PHE A 190 -20.73 -5.36 8.43
N PHE A 191 -19.48 -5.13 8.80
CA PHE A 191 -18.66 -6.12 9.50
C PHE A 191 -18.83 -6.13 11.01
N THR A 192 -19.33 -5.05 11.60
CA THR A 192 -19.46 -4.90 13.06
C THR A 192 -20.87 -5.13 13.56
N ALA A 193 -21.90 -5.01 12.71
CA ALA A 193 -23.30 -5.11 13.11
C ALA A 193 -23.68 -6.51 13.65
N GLY A 194 -23.12 -7.58 13.11
CA GLY A 194 -23.40 -8.98 13.47
C GLY A 194 -22.47 -9.57 14.54
N LEU A 195 -21.59 -8.76 15.15
CA LEU A 195 -20.68 -9.23 16.20
C LEU A 195 -21.40 -9.46 17.52
N ASN A 196 -20.87 -10.33 18.36
CA ASN A 196 -21.25 -10.45 19.76
C ASN A 196 -20.59 -9.32 20.57
N ASP A 197 -21.08 -9.04 21.79
CA ASP A 197 -20.66 -7.91 22.61
C ASP A 197 -19.16 -7.91 22.96
N ASN A 198 -18.54 -9.09 23.04
CA ASN A 198 -17.11 -9.26 23.33
C ASN A 198 -16.24 -9.43 22.07
N GLN A 199 -16.81 -9.28 20.87
CA GLN A 199 -16.07 -9.42 19.63
C GLN A 199 -15.71 -8.07 19.02
N GLU A 200 -14.57 -8.04 18.40
CA GLU A 200 -14.07 -6.88 17.65
C GLU A 200 -13.72 -7.29 16.22
N TYR A 201 -13.89 -6.37 15.29
CA TYR A 201 -13.46 -6.52 13.91
C TYR A 201 -12.37 -5.48 13.60
N PHE A 202 -11.13 -5.92 13.38
CA PHE A 202 -9.95 -5.06 13.31
C PHE A 202 -9.82 -4.09 14.50
N GLY A 203 -10.23 -4.51 15.69
CA GLY A 203 -10.20 -3.70 16.90
C GLY A 203 -11.41 -2.76 17.08
N VAL A 204 -12.41 -2.80 16.19
CA VAL A 204 -13.63 -1.99 16.28
C VAL A 204 -14.76 -2.86 16.85
N LYS A 205 -15.43 -2.36 17.90
CA LYS A 205 -16.49 -3.07 18.63
C LYS A 205 -17.77 -3.19 17.82
N LYS A 206 -18.67 -4.06 18.30
CA LYS A 206 -20.03 -4.28 17.78
C LYS A 206 -20.74 -2.96 17.50
N GLY A 207 -21.27 -2.85 16.28
CA GLY A 207 -22.09 -1.70 15.84
C GLY A 207 -21.35 -0.39 15.64
N ALA A 208 -20.08 -0.28 16.10
CA ALA A 208 -19.24 0.88 15.85
C ALA A 208 -18.63 0.86 14.44
N THR A 209 -18.19 2.03 13.96
CA THR A 209 -17.53 2.20 12.66
C THR A 209 -16.08 2.67 12.79
N SER A 210 -15.66 3.00 14.01
CA SER A 210 -14.30 3.47 14.25
C SER A 210 -13.85 3.18 15.67
N ARG A 211 -12.51 3.18 15.84
CA ARG A 211 -11.83 3.17 17.14
C ARG A 211 -10.70 4.17 17.11
N PHE A 212 -10.59 4.98 18.14
CA PHE A 212 -9.46 5.88 18.34
C PHE A 212 -8.58 5.39 19.49
N GLU A 213 -7.28 5.46 19.31
CA GLU A 213 -6.26 5.09 20.29
C GLU A 213 -5.26 6.24 20.42
N LEU A 214 -4.78 6.50 21.64
CA LEU A 214 -3.64 7.36 21.91
C LEU A 214 -2.45 6.48 22.30
N GLY A 215 -1.25 6.82 21.80
CA GLY A 215 0.01 6.15 22.09
C GLY A 215 1.09 7.16 22.47
#